data_e18ea42a3b77ec365bc22b97b8862064
#
_entry.id   e18ea42a3b77ec365bc22b97b8862064
#
_cell.length_a   1.000
_cell.length_b   1.000
_cell.length_c   1.000
_cell.angle_alpha   90.00
_cell.angle_beta   90.00
_cell.angle_gamma   90.00
#
_symmetry.space_group_name_H-M   'P 1'
#
loop_
_entity.id
_entity.type
_entity.pdbx_description
1 polymer ?
#
loop_
_entity_poly.entity_id
_entity_poly.type
_entity_poly.pdbx_seq_one_letter_code
_entity_poly.pdbx_strand_id
1 'polypeptide(L)'
;MNKTVLDQIPEHIRALAGYVPGKPLRQAERETGVAMIKLASNENPFGPSPLALAAIREAAAEVNLYPDNDASELREALAARHQLAAEQIFIADGSLGILDVVARTLLVPGTNCISSERSFISYPVITRSIGARFIAIPMRNDAYDLDAIAASIDEQTRVVILANPNNHTGTMFDADATEAFLKRVPESVLLILDEAYSDFAEYFARQRGITYSRSFEYVRAGRQNVLVLRTF
;
A
#
# COMPACT_ATOMS: atom_id res chain seq x y z
N MET A 1 -33.15 -11.13 26.82
CA MET A 1 -31.71 -11.48 26.91
C MET A 1 -30.93 -10.16 27.10
N ASN A 2 -30.06 -10.09 28.09
CA ASN A 2 -29.22 -8.93 28.28
C ASN A 2 -28.18 -8.90 27.14
N LYS A 3 -28.20 -7.82 26.33
CA LYS A 3 -27.19 -7.61 25.29
C LYS A 3 -25.83 -7.39 25.95
N THR A 4 -24.82 -8.13 25.51
CA THR A 4 -23.42 -7.94 25.92
C THR A 4 -22.74 -6.90 25.03
N VAL A 5 -21.55 -6.45 25.39
CA VAL A 5 -20.73 -5.56 24.54
C VAL A 5 -20.41 -6.23 23.19
N LEU A 6 -20.21 -7.55 23.20
CA LEU A 6 -19.94 -8.30 21.96
C LEU A 6 -21.11 -8.29 20.98
N ASP A 7 -22.34 -8.22 21.47
CA ASP A 7 -23.54 -8.14 20.62
C ASP A 7 -23.67 -6.77 19.93
N GLN A 8 -22.91 -5.77 20.37
CA GLN A 8 -22.90 -4.42 19.77
C GLN A 8 -21.85 -4.28 18.65
N ILE A 9 -20.96 -5.26 18.47
CA ILE A 9 -19.97 -5.23 17.38
C ILE A 9 -20.72 -5.33 16.05
N PRO A 10 -20.52 -4.37 15.11
CA PRO A 10 -21.14 -4.41 13.79
C PRO A 10 -20.84 -5.73 13.06
N GLU A 11 -21.80 -6.22 12.28
CA GLU A 11 -21.67 -7.49 11.57
C GLU A 11 -20.48 -7.54 10.62
N HIS A 12 -20.24 -6.44 9.88
CA HIS A 12 -19.09 -6.34 8.97
C HIS A 12 -17.73 -6.46 9.68
N ILE A 13 -17.65 -6.07 10.97
CA ILE A 13 -16.44 -6.26 11.80
C ILE A 13 -16.34 -7.72 12.26
N ARG A 14 -17.45 -8.31 12.69
CA ARG A 14 -17.46 -9.73 13.10
C ARG A 14 -17.13 -10.70 11.97
N ALA A 15 -17.46 -10.33 10.74
CA ALA A 15 -17.20 -11.11 9.53
C ALA A 15 -15.76 -11.00 9.01
N LEU A 16 -14.92 -10.12 9.59
CA LEU A 16 -13.53 -9.99 9.17
C LEU A 16 -12.73 -11.24 9.55
N ALA A 17 -12.08 -11.85 8.58
CA ALA A 17 -11.06 -12.86 8.85
C ALA A 17 -9.80 -12.19 9.40
N GLY A 18 -9.30 -12.66 10.52
CA GLY A 18 -8.05 -12.19 11.09
C GLY A 18 -6.88 -12.47 10.13
N TYR A 19 -5.97 -11.51 9.99
CA TYR A 19 -4.71 -11.75 9.31
C TYR A 19 -3.86 -12.73 10.15
N VAL A 20 -3.37 -13.78 9.53
CA VAL A 20 -2.44 -14.73 10.16
C VAL A 20 -1.03 -14.37 9.67
N PRO A 21 -0.22 -13.71 10.51
CA PRO A 21 1.15 -13.36 10.12
C PRO A 21 2.03 -14.62 10.01
N GLY A 22 3.11 -14.50 9.23
CA GLY A 22 4.12 -15.55 9.19
C GLY A 22 4.71 -15.82 10.58
N LYS A 23 5.01 -17.08 10.88
CA LYS A 23 5.60 -17.47 12.17
C LYS A 23 6.94 -16.75 12.41
N PRO A 24 7.19 -16.14 13.59
CA PRO A 24 8.48 -15.55 13.91
C PRO A 24 9.61 -16.58 13.83
N LEU A 25 10.73 -16.18 13.21
CA LEU A 25 11.89 -17.08 13.00
C LEU A 25 12.35 -17.76 14.29
N ARG A 26 12.59 -16.99 15.35
CA ARG A 26 13.00 -17.51 16.66
C ARG A 26 12.03 -18.49 17.30
N GLN A 27 10.72 -18.34 17.01
CA GLN A 27 9.73 -19.30 17.48
C GLN A 27 9.83 -20.62 16.71
N ALA A 28 9.94 -20.55 15.38
CA ALA A 28 10.08 -21.74 14.54
C ALA A 28 11.35 -22.53 14.90
N GLU A 29 12.48 -21.84 15.11
CA GLU A 29 13.76 -22.45 15.53
C GLU A 29 13.65 -23.12 16.90
N ARG A 30 12.97 -22.50 17.87
CA ARG A 30 12.73 -23.11 19.20
C ARG A 30 11.88 -24.37 19.14
N GLU A 31 10.85 -24.38 18.27
CA GLU A 31 9.95 -25.53 18.14
C GLU A 31 10.59 -26.71 17.39
N THR A 32 11.47 -26.42 16.44
CA THR A 32 12.06 -27.46 15.58
C THR A 32 13.46 -27.87 16.01
N GLY A 33 14.15 -27.05 16.80
CA GLY A 33 15.55 -27.28 17.20
C GLY A 33 16.57 -27.08 16.07
N VAL A 34 16.14 -26.55 14.91
CA VAL A 34 16.97 -26.36 13.72
C VAL A 34 17.04 -24.88 13.35
N ALA A 35 18.25 -24.40 12.99
CA ALA A 35 18.40 -23.08 12.42
C ALA A 35 17.66 -22.96 11.10
N MET A 36 16.88 -21.89 10.94
CA MET A 36 16.02 -21.71 9.78
C MET A 36 16.34 -20.42 9.02
N ILE A 37 16.09 -20.45 7.70
CA ILE A 37 16.13 -19.28 6.85
C ILE A 37 14.68 -18.81 6.62
N LYS A 38 14.39 -17.56 6.99
CA LYS A 38 13.06 -16.97 6.77
C LYS A 38 12.96 -16.45 5.34
N LEU A 39 12.05 -17.04 4.56
CA LEU A 39 11.71 -16.59 3.20
C LEU A 39 10.33 -15.93 3.12
N ALA A 40 9.66 -15.78 4.27
CA ALA A 40 8.35 -15.13 4.37
C ALA A 40 8.48 -13.64 4.73
N SER A 41 7.39 -12.87 4.48
CA SER A 41 7.24 -11.46 4.85
C SER A 41 8.08 -10.47 4.03
N ASN A 42 8.74 -10.90 2.96
CA ASN A 42 9.54 -10.06 2.05
C ASN A 42 10.57 -9.16 2.78
N GLU A 43 11.11 -9.66 3.89
CA GLU A 43 12.14 -8.94 4.66
C GLU A 43 13.45 -8.86 3.87
N ASN A 44 14.17 -7.75 4.05
CA ASN A 44 15.50 -7.59 3.44
C ASN A 44 16.53 -8.53 4.11
N PRO A 45 17.06 -9.55 3.40
CA PRO A 45 17.99 -10.52 4.00
C PRO A 45 19.37 -9.93 4.27
N PHE A 46 19.72 -8.78 3.68
CA PHE A 46 21.02 -8.12 3.86
C PHE A 46 21.11 -7.27 5.13
N GLY A 47 19.97 -7.13 5.86
CA GLY A 47 19.90 -6.30 7.05
C GLY A 47 19.81 -4.80 6.75
N PRO A 48 19.84 -3.96 7.80
CA PRO A 48 19.72 -2.51 7.66
C PRO A 48 21.01 -1.88 7.13
N SER A 49 20.88 -0.71 6.49
CA SER A 49 22.02 0.11 6.08
C SER A 49 22.90 0.47 7.29
N PRO A 50 24.24 0.41 7.18
CA PRO A 50 25.16 0.87 8.23
C PRO A 50 24.91 2.33 8.64
N LEU A 51 24.56 3.21 7.70
CA LEU A 51 24.21 4.61 7.98
C LEU A 51 22.90 4.72 8.77
N ALA A 52 21.91 3.93 8.44
CA ALA A 52 20.64 3.87 9.20
C ALA A 52 20.88 3.40 10.64
N LEU A 53 21.73 2.38 10.84
CA LEU A 53 22.10 1.92 12.18
C LEU A 53 22.85 3.00 12.99
N ALA A 54 23.72 3.77 12.37
CA ALA A 54 24.41 4.87 13.02
C ALA A 54 23.43 5.96 13.45
N ALA A 55 22.52 6.39 12.57
CA ALA A 55 21.49 7.38 12.88
C ALA A 55 20.55 6.92 14.00
N ILE A 56 20.12 5.64 13.99
CA ILE A 56 19.30 5.08 15.08
C ILE A 56 20.01 5.14 16.43
N ARG A 57 21.30 4.84 16.47
CA ARG A 57 22.09 4.89 17.72
C ARG A 57 22.21 6.32 18.27
N GLU A 58 22.36 7.29 17.38
CA GLU A 58 22.39 8.71 17.74
C GLU A 58 21.04 9.17 18.27
N ALA A 59 19.96 8.93 17.53
CA ALA A 59 18.60 9.29 17.90
C ALA A 59 18.11 8.57 19.17
N ALA A 60 18.68 7.43 19.54
CA ALA A 60 18.29 6.70 20.74
C ALA A 60 18.50 7.50 22.05
N ALA A 61 19.35 8.54 22.05
CA ALA A 61 19.54 9.42 23.22
C ALA A 61 18.32 10.34 23.46
N GLU A 62 17.44 10.54 22.49
CA GLU A 62 16.34 11.50 22.49
C GLU A 62 14.95 10.83 22.47
N VAL A 63 14.87 9.50 22.64
CA VAL A 63 13.58 8.76 22.59
C VAL A 63 12.56 9.18 23.65
N ASN A 64 12.97 9.93 24.66
CA ASN A 64 12.09 10.51 25.68
C ASN A 64 11.38 11.79 25.22
N LEU A 65 11.77 12.35 24.08
CA LEU A 65 11.14 13.54 23.51
C LEU A 65 9.99 13.14 22.59
N TYR A 66 8.96 13.97 22.50
CA TYR A 66 7.93 13.80 21.48
C TYR A 66 8.53 14.00 20.10
N PRO A 67 8.20 13.13 19.13
CA PRO A 67 8.61 13.34 17.75
C PRO A 67 7.92 14.57 17.14
N ASP A 68 8.52 15.09 16.08
CA ASP A 68 7.84 16.07 15.23
C ASP A 68 6.63 15.40 14.54
N ASN A 69 5.42 15.90 14.85
CA ASN A 69 4.17 15.36 14.31
C ASN A 69 4.09 15.41 12.79
N ASP A 70 4.73 16.40 12.18
CA ASP A 70 4.71 16.61 10.74
C ASP A 70 5.83 15.87 10.01
N ALA A 71 6.77 15.26 10.74
CA ALA A 71 7.98 14.63 10.20
C ALA A 71 8.69 15.57 9.19
N SER A 72 8.86 16.84 9.56
CA SER A 72 9.25 17.95 8.67
C SER A 72 10.55 17.67 7.94
N GLU A 73 11.60 17.27 8.65
CA GLU A 73 12.91 16.94 8.04
C GLU A 73 12.79 15.81 7.00
N LEU A 74 12.04 14.74 7.31
CA LEU A 74 11.85 13.64 6.39
C LEU A 74 11.03 14.06 5.16
N ARG A 75 9.98 14.85 5.36
CA ARG A 75 9.17 15.38 4.27
C ARG A 75 9.98 16.29 3.35
N GLU A 76 10.79 17.19 3.90
CA GLU A 76 11.67 18.06 3.13
C GLU A 76 12.72 17.27 2.35
N ALA A 77 13.35 16.28 2.96
CA ALA A 77 14.33 15.42 2.30
C ALA A 77 13.70 14.62 1.14
N LEU A 78 12.50 14.08 1.33
CA LEU A 78 11.76 13.37 0.27
C LEU A 78 11.28 14.32 -0.82
N ALA A 79 10.83 15.52 -0.46
CA ALA A 79 10.44 16.57 -1.40
C ALA A 79 11.60 16.95 -2.33
N ALA A 80 12.78 17.20 -1.76
CA ALA A 80 13.99 17.49 -2.53
C ALA A 80 14.40 16.31 -3.42
N ARG A 81 14.36 15.06 -2.89
CA ARG A 81 14.71 13.85 -3.63
C ARG A 81 13.81 13.60 -4.83
N HIS A 82 12.51 13.83 -4.68
CA HIS A 82 11.50 13.51 -5.70
C HIS A 82 11.01 14.73 -6.48
N GLN A 83 11.59 15.91 -6.23
CA GLN A 83 11.18 17.18 -6.87
C GLN A 83 9.69 17.47 -6.70
N LEU A 84 9.21 17.31 -5.46
CA LEU A 84 7.84 17.57 -5.02
C LEU A 84 7.82 18.73 -4.01
N ALA A 85 6.65 19.30 -3.75
CA ALA A 85 6.45 20.16 -2.59
C ALA A 85 6.26 19.32 -1.32
N ALA A 86 6.70 19.81 -0.16
CA ALA A 86 6.57 19.08 1.10
C ALA A 86 5.10 18.80 1.46
N GLU A 87 4.18 19.68 1.05
CA GLU A 87 2.73 19.54 1.23
C GLU A 87 2.13 18.40 0.39
N GLN A 88 2.84 17.92 -0.63
CA GLN A 88 2.44 16.77 -1.45
C GLN A 88 2.89 15.43 -0.84
N ILE A 89 3.55 15.47 0.32
CA ILE A 89 4.10 14.27 0.98
C ILE A 89 3.41 14.07 2.32
N PHE A 90 2.90 12.88 2.53
CA PHE A 90 2.32 12.42 3.78
C PHE A 90 3.10 11.22 4.33
N ILE A 91 3.45 11.26 5.61
CA ILE A 91 4.20 10.20 6.30
C ILE A 91 3.25 9.47 7.26
N ALA A 92 3.32 8.16 7.29
CA ALA A 92 2.55 7.32 8.20
C ALA A 92 3.30 6.02 8.54
N ASP A 93 2.73 5.22 9.43
CA ASP A 93 3.24 3.90 9.81
C ASP A 93 3.09 2.89 8.65
N GLY A 94 3.94 3.07 7.63
CA GLY A 94 3.90 2.32 6.40
C GLY A 94 2.67 2.62 5.52
N SER A 95 2.59 1.93 4.38
CA SER A 95 1.45 2.06 3.46
C SER A 95 0.11 1.72 4.11
N LEU A 96 0.12 0.81 5.11
CA LEU A 96 -1.10 0.42 5.82
C LEU A 96 -1.75 1.58 6.56
N GLY A 97 -0.95 2.43 7.22
CA GLY A 97 -1.46 3.64 7.89
C GLY A 97 -2.10 4.61 6.92
N ILE A 98 -1.50 4.79 5.73
CA ILE A 98 -2.07 5.67 4.68
C ILE A 98 -3.38 5.08 4.13
N LEU A 99 -3.40 3.77 3.87
CA LEU A 99 -4.62 3.09 3.39
C LEU A 99 -5.77 3.17 4.40
N ASP A 100 -5.50 3.08 5.70
CA ASP A 100 -6.51 3.25 6.76
C ASP A 100 -7.07 4.69 6.76
N VAL A 101 -6.20 5.69 6.67
CA VAL A 101 -6.62 7.10 6.57
C VAL A 101 -7.51 7.31 5.33
N VAL A 102 -7.09 6.82 4.15
CA VAL A 102 -7.89 6.92 2.92
C VAL A 102 -9.24 6.24 3.09
N ALA A 103 -9.27 5.02 3.64
CA ALA A 103 -10.52 4.29 3.82
C ALA A 103 -11.49 5.04 4.75
N ARG A 104 -11.03 5.54 5.89
CA ARG A 104 -11.83 6.33 6.83
C ARG A 104 -12.30 7.66 6.26
N THR A 105 -11.57 8.22 5.30
CA THR A 105 -11.88 9.52 4.70
C THR A 105 -12.89 9.39 3.56
N LEU A 106 -12.74 8.37 2.70
CA LEU A 106 -13.47 8.28 1.45
C LEU A 106 -14.53 7.16 1.42
N LEU A 107 -14.36 6.10 2.23
CA LEU A 107 -15.26 4.96 2.20
C LEU A 107 -16.31 5.06 3.31
N VAL A 108 -17.53 4.72 2.96
CA VAL A 108 -18.68 4.57 3.87
C VAL A 108 -19.51 3.36 3.43
N PRO A 109 -20.41 2.81 4.29
CA PRO A 109 -21.35 1.80 3.85
C PRO A 109 -22.14 2.28 2.60
N GLY A 110 -22.20 1.41 1.58
CA GLY A 110 -22.81 1.73 0.28
C GLY A 110 -21.82 2.19 -0.79
N THR A 111 -20.56 2.50 -0.43
CA THR A 111 -19.50 2.77 -1.41
C THR A 111 -18.63 1.53 -1.65
N ASN A 112 -17.74 1.61 -2.64
CA ASN A 112 -16.83 0.50 -2.94
C ASN A 112 -15.39 0.95 -3.21
N CYS A 113 -14.48 -0.01 -3.00
CA CYS A 113 -13.09 0.02 -3.40
C CYS A 113 -12.83 -1.13 -4.36
N ILE A 114 -12.11 -0.89 -5.45
CA ILE A 114 -11.79 -1.89 -6.48
C ILE A 114 -10.30 -2.19 -6.46
N SER A 115 -9.95 -3.47 -6.54
CA SER A 115 -8.60 -3.95 -6.83
C SER A 115 -8.64 -5.35 -7.41
N SER A 116 -7.51 -6.02 -7.57
CA SER A 116 -7.47 -7.40 -8.03
C SER A 116 -7.62 -8.41 -6.88
N GLU A 117 -8.10 -9.61 -7.20
CA GLU A 117 -8.36 -10.69 -6.22
C GLU A 117 -7.10 -11.16 -5.49
N ARG A 118 -5.96 -11.22 -6.18
CA ARG A 118 -4.66 -11.69 -5.64
C ARG A 118 -3.67 -10.54 -5.53
N SER A 119 -3.97 -9.61 -4.63
CA SER A 119 -3.10 -8.50 -4.31
C SER A 119 -2.89 -8.40 -2.79
N PHE A 120 -2.48 -7.25 -2.28
CA PHE A 120 -2.17 -7.11 -0.86
C PHE A 120 -3.40 -7.36 0.01
N ILE A 121 -3.27 -8.28 0.95
CA ILE A 121 -4.38 -8.77 1.80
C ILE A 121 -5.08 -7.66 2.59
N SER A 122 -4.40 -6.57 2.87
CA SER A 122 -4.96 -5.47 3.63
C SER A 122 -5.99 -4.65 2.87
N TYR A 123 -5.99 -4.65 1.54
CA TYR A 123 -6.98 -3.89 0.77
C TYR A 123 -8.42 -4.31 1.08
N PRO A 124 -8.80 -5.60 0.95
CA PRO A 124 -10.13 -6.05 1.33
C PRO A 124 -10.41 -5.91 2.83
N VAL A 125 -9.43 -6.12 3.70
CA VAL A 125 -9.62 -6.03 5.16
C VAL A 125 -9.97 -4.60 5.55
N ILE A 126 -9.18 -3.62 5.14
CA ILE A 126 -9.42 -2.21 5.47
C ILE A 126 -10.75 -1.74 4.86
N THR A 127 -11.04 -2.06 3.60
CA THR A 127 -12.29 -1.68 2.95
C THR A 127 -13.50 -2.21 3.72
N ARG A 128 -13.49 -3.49 4.06
CA ARG A 128 -14.60 -4.14 4.78
C ARG A 128 -14.72 -3.66 6.22
N SER A 129 -13.62 -3.26 6.86
CA SER A 129 -13.65 -2.74 8.24
C SER A 129 -14.45 -1.43 8.37
N ILE A 130 -14.59 -0.68 7.30
CA ILE A 130 -15.43 0.54 7.22
C ILE A 130 -16.88 0.20 6.84
N GLY A 131 -17.19 -1.06 6.51
CA GLY A 131 -18.49 -1.47 6.00
C GLY A 131 -18.69 -1.17 4.50
N ALA A 132 -17.65 -0.79 3.79
CA ALA A 132 -17.67 -0.60 2.34
C ALA A 132 -17.47 -1.94 1.60
N ARG A 133 -17.89 -1.99 0.35
CA ARG A 133 -17.76 -3.17 -0.50
C ARG A 133 -16.39 -3.21 -1.17
N PHE A 134 -15.66 -4.31 -1.04
CA PHE A 134 -14.47 -4.58 -1.82
C PHE A 134 -14.83 -5.36 -3.07
N ILE A 135 -14.51 -4.84 -4.24
CA ILE A 135 -14.71 -5.49 -5.54
C ILE A 135 -13.37 -6.07 -5.98
N ALA A 136 -13.27 -7.40 -5.95
CA ALA A 136 -12.08 -8.12 -6.37
C ALA A 136 -12.20 -8.53 -7.83
N ILE A 137 -11.37 -7.97 -8.71
CA ILE A 137 -11.36 -8.29 -10.13
C ILE A 137 -10.43 -9.48 -10.38
N PRO A 138 -10.87 -10.52 -11.09
CA PRO A 138 -10.02 -11.64 -11.47
C PRO A 138 -8.77 -11.18 -12.25
N MET A 139 -7.65 -11.84 -11.98
CA MET A 139 -6.43 -11.61 -12.75
C MET A 139 -6.48 -12.31 -14.11
N ARG A 140 -5.78 -11.72 -15.08
CA ARG A 140 -5.55 -12.34 -16.37
C ARG A 140 -4.06 -12.65 -16.52
N ASN A 141 -3.70 -13.94 -16.65
CA ASN A 141 -2.30 -14.40 -16.72
C ASN A 141 -1.46 -13.88 -15.52
N ASP A 142 -1.99 -13.97 -14.30
CA ASP A 142 -1.39 -13.51 -13.05
C ASP A 142 -1.08 -12.00 -12.98
N ALA A 143 -1.57 -11.22 -13.94
CA ALA A 143 -1.46 -9.76 -13.97
C ALA A 143 -2.82 -9.08 -13.75
N TYR A 144 -2.78 -7.81 -13.38
CA TYR A 144 -3.98 -6.97 -13.30
C TYR A 144 -4.67 -6.89 -14.67
N ASP A 145 -5.97 -7.16 -14.74
CA ASP A 145 -6.80 -6.83 -15.88
C ASP A 145 -7.31 -5.38 -15.74
N LEU A 146 -6.48 -4.45 -16.21
CA LEU A 146 -6.78 -3.01 -16.11
C LEU A 146 -8.08 -2.65 -16.86
N ASP A 147 -8.41 -3.37 -17.93
CA ASP A 147 -9.64 -3.15 -18.68
C ASP A 147 -10.86 -3.55 -17.87
N ALA A 148 -10.82 -4.72 -17.24
CA ALA A 148 -11.90 -5.20 -16.38
C ALA A 148 -12.07 -4.32 -15.14
N ILE A 149 -10.95 -3.85 -14.55
CA ILE A 149 -10.99 -2.92 -13.42
C ILE A 149 -11.68 -1.61 -13.83
N ALA A 150 -11.25 -1.00 -14.94
CA ALA A 150 -11.84 0.26 -15.41
C ALA A 150 -13.33 0.10 -15.78
N ALA A 151 -13.73 -1.03 -16.34
CA ALA A 151 -15.13 -1.33 -16.65
C ALA A 151 -16.01 -1.57 -15.41
N SER A 152 -15.39 -1.87 -14.27
CA SER A 152 -16.08 -2.11 -13.00
C SER A 152 -16.28 -0.84 -12.15
N ILE A 153 -15.73 0.30 -12.57
CA ILE A 153 -15.93 1.59 -11.88
C ILE A 153 -17.38 2.04 -12.08
N ASP A 154 -18.07 2.28 -10.97
CA ASP A 154 -19.46 2.71 -10.92
C ASP A 154 -19.63 3.98 -10.05
N GLU A 155 -20.86 4.45 -9.89
CA GLU A 155 -21.18 5.65 -9.09
C GLU A 155 -20.85 5.49 -7.60
N GLN A 156 -20.77 4.27 -7.10
CA GLN A 156 -20.41 3.95 -5.72
C GLN A 156 -18.89 3.86 -5.51
N THR A 157 -18.11 3.78 -6.60
CA THR A 157 -16.64 3.65 -6.50
C THR A 157 -16.03 4.94 -5.96
N ARG A 158 -15.21 4.80 -4.92
CA ARG A 158 -14.43 5.90 -4.34
C ARG A 158 -12.94 5.72 -4.50
N VAL A 159 -12.47 4.47 -4.48
CA VAL A 159 -11.04 4.14 -4.49
C VAL A 159 -10.79 2.99 -5.44
N VAL A 160 -9.73 3.10 -6.23
CA VAL A 160 -9.12 2.00 -6.99
C VAL A 160 -7.68 1.85 -6.49
N ILE A 161 -7.26 0.63 -6.17
CA ILE A 161 -5.90 0.36 -5.68
C ILE A 161 -5.20 -0.59 -6.64
N LEU A 162 -4.05 -0.17 -7.15
CA LEU A 162 -3.20 -0.96 -8.04
C LEU A 162 -1.81 -1.10 -7.44
N ALA A 163 -1.46 -2.30 -6.99
CA ALA A 163 -0.08 -2.61 -6.61
C ALA A 163 0.77 -2.85 -7.87
N ASN A 164 1.80 -2.06 -8.04
CA ASN A 164 2.71 -2.18 -9.18
C ASN A 164 4.16 -1.99 -8.76
N PRO A 165 4.96 -3.06 -8.68
CA PRO A 165 4.63 -4.50 -8.94
C PRO A 165 3.62 -5.07 -7.96
N ASN A 166 2.85 -6.06 -8.41
CA ASN A 166 1.92 -6.75 -7.52
C ASN A 166 2.66 -7.62 -6.50
N ASN A 167 2.26 -7.54 -5.24
CA ASN A 167 2.90 -8.22 -4.11
C ASN A 167 3.02 -9.74 -4.31
N HIS A 168 1.92 -10.41 -4.69
CA HIS A 168 1.90 -11.89 -4.76
C HIS A 168 2.49 -12.46 -6.04
N THR A 169 2.30 -11.80 -7.17
CA THR A 169 2.63 -12.36 -8.48
C THR A 169 3.91 -11.81 -9.07
N GLY A 170 4.40 -10.67 -8.58
CA GLY A 170 5.57 -9.98 -9.12
C GLY A 170 5.34 -9.41 -10.53
N THR A 171 4.13 -9.50 -11.06
CA THR A 171 3.80 -8.90 -12.34
C THR A 171 3.75 -7.39 -12.24
N MET A 172 4.08 -6.71 -13.32
CA MET A 172 4.02 -5.26 -13.40
C MET A 172 3.50 -4.80 -14.76
N PHE A 173 2.92 -3.62 -14.79
CA PHE A 173 2.56 -2.87 -15.98
C PHE A 173 3.42 -1.61 -16.10
N ASP A 174 3.56 -1.10 -17.32
CA ASP A 174 4.41 0.05 -17.62
C ASP A 174 3.69 1.39 -17.47
N ALA A 175 4.43 2.47 -17.68
CA ALA A 175 3.92 3.83 -17.59
C ALA A 175 2.83 4.12 -18.63
N ASP A 176 2.91 3.53 -19.82
CA ASP A 176 1.93 3.77 -20.88
C ASP A 176 0.60 3.07 -20.56
N ALA A 177 0.64 1.86 -19.98
CA ALA A 177 -0.55 1.17 -19.47
C ALA A 177 -1.19 1.96 -18.32
N THR A 178 -0.37 2.51 -17.41
CA THR A 178 -0.84 3.39 -16.31
C THR A 178 -1.54 4.62 -16.88
N GLU A 179 -0.94 5.29 -17.85
CA GLU A 179 -1.50 6.48 -18.50
C GLU A 179 -2.84 6.18 -19.21
N ALA A 180 -2.89 5.05 -19.92
CA ALA A 180 -4.12 4.62 -20.60
C ALA A 180 -5.24 4.31 -19.60
N PHE A 181 -4.92 3.66 -18.48
CA PHE A 181 -5.86 3.38 -17.40
C PHE A 181 -6.36 4.66 -16.75
N LEU A 182 -5.45 5.58 -16.44
CA LEU A 182 -5.75 6.83 -15.75
C LEU A 182 -6.73 7.73 -16.52
N LYS A 183 -6.73 7.68 -17.85
CA LYS A 183 -7.71 8.39 -18.71
C LYS A 183 -9.15 7.88 -18.55
N ARG A 184 -9.30 6.67 -18.00
CA ARG A 184 -10.59 6.01 -17.78
C ARG A 184 -11.11 6.15 -16.34
N VAL A 185 -10.25 6.62 -15.43
CA VAL A 185 -10.62 6.83 -14.01
C VAL A 185 -11.25 8.21 -13.85
N PRO A 186 -12.51 8.30 -13.40
CA PRO A 186 -13.16 9.58 -13.12
C PRO A 186 -12.40 10.39 -12.06
N GLU A 187 -12.43 11.71 -12.15
CA GLU A 187 -11.78 12.59 -11.17
C GLU A 187 -12.34 12.44 -9.75
N SER A 188 -13.57 11.94 -9.62
CA SER A 188 -14.20 11.64 -8.33
C SER A 188 -13.71 10.35 -7.67
N VAL A 189 -12.87 9.56 -8.35
CA VAL A 189 -12.32 8.29 -7.88
C VAL A 189 -10.84 8.45 -7.60
N LEU A 190 -10.42 8.16 -6.37
CA LEU A 190 -8.99 8.15 -6.02
C LEU A 190 -8.34 6.90 -6.57
N LEU A 191 -7.33 7.08 -7.41
CA LEU A 191 -6.42 6.01 -7.83
C LEU A 191 -5.21 5.97 -6.90
N ILE A 192 -5.01 4.84 -6.23
CA ILE A 192 -3.82 4.55 -5.45
C ILE A 192 -2.89 3.67 -6.28
N LEU A 193 -1.70 4.18 -6.57
CA LEU A 193 -0.59 3.43 -7.13
C LEU A 193 0.32 2.97 -5.98
N ASP A 194 0.17 1.71 -5.58
CA ASP A 194 1.00 1.13 -4.52
C ASP A 194 2.30 0.61 -5.14
N GLU A 195 3.33 1.43 -5.02
CA GLU A 195 4.66 1.22 -5.57
C GLU A 195 5.68 0.80 -4.49
N ALA A 196 5.24 0.05 -3.47
CA ALA A 196 6.10 -0.43 -2.39
C ALA A 196 7.32 -1.24 -2.87
N TYR A 197 7.23 -1.85 -4.05
CA TYR A 197 8.31 -2.62 -4.67
C TYR A 197 8.94 -1.93 -5.90
N SER A 198 8.85 -0.62 -5.99
CA SER A 198 9.33 0.17 -7.13
C SER A 198 10.80 -0.04 -7.46
N ASP A 199 11.67 -0.19 -6.46
CA ASP A 199 13.11 -0.37 -6.69
C ASP A 199 13.40 -1.63 -7.50
N PHE A 200 12.67 -2.72 -7.22
CA PHE A 200 12.75 -3.94 -8.02
C PHE A 200 12.20 -3.73 -9.44
N ALA A 201 11.05 -3.05 -9.55
CA ALA A 201 10.44 -2.77 -10.85
C ALA A 201 11.32 -1.90 -11.74
N GLU A 202 11.96 -0.87 -11.20
CA GLU A 202 12.88 -0.01 -11.93
C GLU A 202 14.09 -0.79 -12.46
N TYR A 203 14.62 -1.73 -11.66
CA TYR A 203 15.70 -2.61 -12.12
C TYR A 203 15.27 -3.47 -13.31
N PHE A 204 14.13 -4.17 -13.22
CA PHE A 204 13.65 -5.03 -14.30
C PHE A 204 13.16 -4.26 -15.52
N ALA A 205 12.58 -3.07 -15.34
CA ALA A 205 12.15 -2.22 -16.44
C ALA A 205 13.34 -1.76 -17.29
N ARG A 206 14.45 -1.35 -16.65
CA ARG A 206 15.69 -1.02 -17.37
C ARG A 206 16.20 -2.17 -18.21
N GLN A 207 16.16 -3.42 -17.70
CA GLN A 207 16.57 -4.60 -18.47
C GLN A 207 15.66 -4.87 -19.67
N ARG A 208 14.38 -4.51 -19.58
CA ARG A 208 13.38 -4.72 -20.63
C ARG A 208 13.25 -3.54 -21.59
N GLY A 209 13.95 -2.44 -21.34
CA GLY A 209 13.87 -1.22 -22.17
C GLY A 209 12.51 -0.51 -22.09
N ILE A 210 11.78 -0.64 -20.97
CA ILE A 210 10.48 0.00 -20.75
C ILE A 210 10.57 1.06 -19.64
N THR A 211 9.66 2.03 -19.65
CA THR A 211 9.47 2.97 -18.54
C THR A 211 8.49 2.36 -17.54
N TYR A 212 8.96 2.11 -16.33
CA TYR A 212 8.14 1.50 -15.29
C TYR A 212 7.00 2.40 -14.84
N SER A 213 7.31 3.59 -14.37
CA SER A 213 6.30 4.50 -13.83
C SER A 213 6.63 5.96 -14.10
N ARG A 214 5.57 6.79 -14.24
CA ARG A 214 5.62 8.26 -14.23
C ARG A 214 4.77 8.83 -13.10
N SER A 215 4.54 8.06 -12.03
CA SER A 215 3.60 8.41 -10.96
C SER A 215 3.88 9.76 -10.32
N PHE A 216 5.15 10.11 -10.09
CA PHE A 216 5.51 11.43 -9.57
C PHE A 216 5.26 12.58 -10.54
N GLU A 217 5.18 12.33 -11.85
CA GLU A 217 4.78 13.36 -12.82
C GLU A 217 3.32 13.77 -12.63
N TYR A 218 2.44 12.82 -12.33
CA TYR A 218 1.04 13.10 -12.01
C TYR A 218 0.91 13.96 -10.76
N VAL A 219 1.69 13.64 -9.71
CA VAL A 219 1.71 14.42 -8.46
C VAL A 219 2.24 15.83 -8.72
N ARG A 220 3.35 15.99 -9.46
CA ARG A 220 3.88 17.30 -9.83
C ARG A 220 2.90 18.13 -10.66
N ALA A 221 2.15 17.49 -11.53
CA ALA A 221 1.10 18.13 -12.32
C ALA A 221 -0.13 18.54 -11.50
N GLY A 222 -0.14 18.28 -10.18
CA GLY A 222 -1.24 18.63 -9.27
C GLY A 222 -2.50 17.77 -9.46
N ARG A 223 -2.36 16.56 -9.99
CA ARG A 223 -3.49 15.66 -10.17
C ARG A 223 -4.03 15.18 -8.82
N GLN A 224 -5.21 15.65 -8.45
CA GLN A 224 -5.77 15.47 -7.10
C GLN A 224 -6.32 14.06 -6.83
N ASN A 225 -6.61 13.30 -7.87
CA ASN A 225 -7.16 11.95 -7.75
C ASN A 225 -6.11 10.84 -7.90
N VAL A 226 -4.84 11.13 -7.68
CA VAL A 226 -3.75 10.14 -7.68
C VAL A 226 -2.98 10.22 -6.37
N LEU A 227 -2.85 9.07 -5.72
CA LEU A 227 -2.00 8.86 -4.55
C LEU A 227 -0.95 7.80 -4.87
N VAL A 228 0.32 8.10 -4.60
CA VAL A 228 1.43 7.17 -4.78
C VAL A 228 1.92 6.69 -3.42
N LEU A 229 1.92 5.39 -3.18
CA LEU A 229 2.49 4.80 -1.96
C LEU A 229 3.92 4.34 -2.24
N ARG A 230 4.80 4.68 -1.34
CA ARG A 230 6.20 4.22 -1.29
C ARG A 230 6.54 3.79 0.13
N THR A 231 7.57 2.97 0.27
CA THR A 231 8.11 2.53 1.58
C THR A 231 9.63 2.57 1.55
N PHE A 232 10.25 2.55 2.73
CA PHE A 232 11.70 2.52 2.92
C PHE A 232 12.21 1.08 2.98
#